data_79880a532468d1602af653bd9a2f9565
#
_entry.id   79880a532468d1602af653bd9a2f9565
#
_cell.length_a   1.000
_cell.length_b   1.000
_cell.length_c   1.000
_cell.angle_alpha   90.00
_cell.angle_beta   90.00
_cell.angle_gamma   90.00
#
_symmetry.space_group_name_H-M   'P 1'
#
loop_
_entity.id
_entity.type
_entity.pdbx_description
1 polymer ?
#
loop_
_entity_poly.entity_id
_entity_poly.type
_entity_poly.pdbx_seq_one_letter_code
_entity_poly.pdbx_strand_id
1 'polypeptide(L)'
;MSHHLDSPASRRDPRLNVTDVYAFDGDGATVLAMIVNSSLAGAGRIPGFHPEGRYEFRIHLDGAATGQLTFRFSFAPADAPGAQLVSVDRLAGTQAGDDRAAGTRVADGRTGEGFSGSGLRAWCGAAIDPFYLDLHHLAHVLEGLQNEQPIDNGEWAPAQAASTFAGSQICAIVLEIPHGDAELRPGRPIGVWAAAKLATDAGGWRQINRAGIPMMWPLFRALGGDDDSAEYQRDTTAGPDGDPANDTERVAAFVAAAVRRTGVSDPDGYGRAVAARLLPDVLPYRVGTTAAFSFAGFNGRALADNAPEVMYGLVTNSAVPTGLVAASAAETRQDKFPYVVPA
;
A
#
# COMPACT_ATOMS: atom_id res chain seq x y z
N MET A 1 -1.03 4.84 -7.70
CA MET A 1 -1.74 4.68 -6.42
C MET A 1 -2.61 3.45 -6.48
N SER A 2 -2.30 2.44 -5.71
CA SER A 2 -3.08 1.20 -5.65
C SER A 2 -4.31 1.29 -4.76
N HIS A 3 -4.42 2.35 -3.96
CA HIS A 3 -5.58 2.76 -3.18
C HIS A 3 -5.79 4.27 -3.37
N HIS A 4 -7.01 4.77 -3.43
CA HIS A 4 -7.23 6.20 -3.62
C HIS A 4 -8.57 6.65 -3.05
N LEU A 5 -8.50 7.52 -2.02
CA LEU A 5 -9.65 8.13 -1.37
C LEU A 5 -10.72 7.09 -0.96
N ASP A 6 -10.28 5.97 -0.43
CA ASP A 6 -11.06 4.77 -0.19
C ASP A 6 -11.80 4.78 1.17
N SER A 7 -11.65 5.83 1.98
CA SER A 7 -12.48 6.04 3.17
C SER A 7 -13.10 7.43 3.20
N PRO A 8 -14.25 7.63 3.87
CA PRO A 8 -14.88 8.94 4.00
C PRO A 8 -13.97 9.98 4.66
N ALA A 9 -13.12 9.57 5.59
CA ALA A 9 -12.19 10.47 6.26
C ALA A 9 -11.01 10.86 5.34
N SER A 10 -10.46 9.91 4.56
CA SER A 10 -9.40 10.19 3.61
C SER A 10 -9.87 11.06 2.42
N ARG A 11 -11.16 11.00 2.08
CA ARG A 11 -11.75 11.92 1.08
C ARG A 11 -11.82 13.37 1.60
N ARG A 12 -12.03 13.56 2.90
CA ARG A 12 -12.06 14.89 3.52
C ARG A 12 -10.66 15.46 3.76
N ASP A 13 -9.70 14.60 4.10
CA ASP A 13 -8.31 14.99 4.27
C ASP A 13 -7.37 13.96 3.62
N PRO A 14 -6.95 14.21 2.38
CA PRO A 14 -6.06 13.31 1.64
C PRO A 14 -4.70 13.06 2.30
N ARG A 15 -4.28 13.87 3.26
CA ARG A 15 -3.07 13.61 4.06
C ARG A 15 -3.16 12.30 4.84
N LEU A 16 -4.37 11.83 5.14
CA LEU A 16 -4.63 10.57 5.82
C LEU A 16 -4.87 9.39 4.86
N ASN A 17 -4.80 9.61 3.55
CA ASN A 17 -4.99 8.58 2.54
C ASN A 17 -3.67 7.87 2.24
N VAL A 18 -3.52 6.64 2.69
CA VAL A 18 -2.41 5.75 2.33
C VAL A 18 -2.72 5.10 0.99
N THR A 19 -1.95 5.41 -0.04
CA THR A 19 -2.23 4.92 -1.39
C THR A 19 -1.44 3.68 -1.76
N ASP A 20 -0.24 3.54 -1.23
CA ASP A 20 0.66 2.43 -1.54
C ASP A 20 1.60 2.12 -0.38
N VAL A 21 1.99 0.85 -0.29
CA VAL A 21 3.11 0.38 0.50
C VAL A 21 4.05 -0.45 -0.37
N TYR A 22 5.34 -0.29 -0.13
CA TYR A 22 6.41 -1.01 -0.80
C TYR A 22 7.36 -1.60 0.23
N ALA A 23 7.92 -2.78 -0.07
CA ALA A 23 8.92 -3.44 0.73
C ALA A 23 9.91 -4.12 -0.22
N PHE A 24 11.19 -3.72 -0.18
CA PHE A 24 12.22 -4.23 -1.10
C PHE A 24 13.62 -4.14 -0.48
N ASP A 25 14.57 -4.75 -1.16
CA ASP A 25 15.98 -4.73 -0.77
C ASP A 25 16.66 -3.44 -1.26
N GLY A 26 17.33 -2.75 -0.35
CA GLY A 26 18.20 -1.63 -0.62
C GLY A 26 19.67 -2.02 -0.53
N ASP A 27 20.57 -1.02 -0.44
CA ASP A 27 21.99 -1.25 -0.26
C ASP A 27 22.31 -1.65 1.19
N GLY A 28 22.27 -2.95 1.47
CA GLY A 28 22.48 -3.50 2.81
C GLY A 28 21.37 -3.22 3.81
N ALA A 29 20.17 -2.91 3.34
CA ALA A 29 19.02 -2.55 4.16
C ALA A 29 17.71 -3.04 3.57
N THR A 30 16.73 -3.30 4.42
CA THR A 30 15.33 -3.42 4.02
C THR A 30 14.73 -2.02 3.88
N VAL A 31 14.14 -1.74 2.74
CA VAL A 31 13.45 -0.48 2.46
C VAL A 31 11.94 -0.68 2.60
N LEU A 32 11.32 0.16 3.40
CA LEU A 32 9.87 0.31 3.46
C LEU A 32 9.50 1.70 2.94
N ALA A 33 8.54 1.77 2.03
CA ALA A 33 8.01 3.05 1.57
C ALA A 33 6.49 3.07 1.65
N MET A 34 5.95 4.20 2.14
CA MET A 34 4.52 4.48 2.23
C MET A 34 4.24 5.75 1.44
N ILE A 35 3.22 5.70 0.59
CA ILE A 35 2.78 6.84 -0.20
C ILE A 35 1.45 7.34 0.35
N VAL A 36 1.36 8.65 0.54
CA VAL A 36 0.15 9.33 1.04
C VAL A 36 -0.08 10.63 0.28
N ASN A 37 -1.24 11.25 0.45
CA ASN A 37 -1.52 12.63 0.06
C ASN A 37 -1.25 12.93 -1.42
N SER A 38 -1.94 12.24 -2.32
CA SER A 38 -1.78 12.46 -3.76
C SER A 38 -2.39 13.77 -4.25
N SER A 39 -1.72 14.42 -5.21
CA SER A 39 -2.24 15.59 -5.93
C SER A 39 -3.50 15.29 -6.74
N LEU A 40 -3.76 14.03 -7.08
CA LEU A 40 -5.00 13.62 -7.76
C LEU A 40 -6.24 13.74 -6.86
N ALA A 41 -6.08 14.00 -5.58
CA ALA A 41 -7.19 14.33 -4.67
C ALA A 41 -7.85 15.69 -4.99
N GLY A 42 -7.28 16.49 -5.90
CA GLY A 42 -7.87 17.72 -6.40
C GLY A 42 -7.37 19.01 -5.72
N ALA A 43 -7.95 20.13 -6.11
CA ALA A 43 -7.49 21.47 -5.73
C ALA A 43 -7.60 21.79 -4.22
N GLY A 44 -8.39 21.04 -3.47
CA GLY A 44 -8.53 21.20 -2.00
C GLY A 44 -7.45 20.48 -1.18
N ARG A 45 -6.49 19.84 -1.83
CA ARG A 45 -5.41 19.12 -1.15
C ARG A 45 -4.54 20.06 -0.32
N ILE A 46 -4.33 19.72 0.94
CA ILE A 46 -3.38 20.39 1.83
C ILE A 46 -2.03 19.69 1.69
N PRO A 47 -0.93 20.37 1.33
CA PRO A 47 0.40 19.77 1.24
C PRO A 47 0.91 19.20 2.58
N GLY A 48 1.85 18.24 2.50
CA GLY A 48 2.50 17.66 3.67
C GLY A 48 1.70 16.57 4.36
N PHE A 49 2.00 16.34 5.63
CA PHE A 49 1.42 15.32 6.49
C PHE A 49 0.47 15.96 7.52
N HIS A 50 -0.49 15.18 8.01
CA HIS A 50 -1.44 15.68 9.02
C HIS A 50 -0.73 15.79 10.39
N PRO A 51 -0.74 16.97 11.06
CA PRO A 51 0.01 17.17 12.30
C PRO A 51 -0.57 16.40 13.50
N GLU A 52 -1.84 16.04 13.47
CA GLU A 52 -2.49 15.16 14.45
C GLU A 52 -2.60 13.73 13.94
N GLY A 53 -1.90 13.40 12.84
CA GLY A 53 -1.86 12.07 12.23
C GLY A 53 -0.67 11.26 12.74
N ARG A 54 -0.83 9.94 12.72
CA ARG A 54 0.23 8.94 12.85
C ARG A 54 0.25 8.06 11.62
N TYR A 55 1.45 7.80 11.11
CA TYR A 55 1.68 6.93 9.97
C TYR A 55 2.54 5.77 10.41
N GLU A 56 2.05 4.56 10.24
CA GLU A 56 2.68 3.38 10.81
C GLU A 56 3.00 2.34 9.74
N PHE A 57 4.26 1.90 9.67
CA PHE A 57 4.57 0.61 9.09
C PHE A 57 4.37 -0.45 10.15
N ARG A 58 3.46 -1.38 9.88
CA ARG A 58 3.17 -2.50 10.76
C ARG A 58 3.73 -3.78 10.17
N ILE A 59 4.49 -4.51 10.98
CA ILE A 59 5.28 -5.63 10.52
C ILE A 59 4.91 -6.86 11.34
N HIS A 60 4.48 -7.89 10.63
CA HIS A 60 4.27 -9.24 11.14
C HIS A 60 5.55 -10.02 10.93
N LEU A 61 6.07 -10.63 11.99
CA LEU A 61 7.29 -11.42 11.95
C LEU A 61 6.93 -12.91 11.87
N ASP A 62 7.65 -13.67 11.03
CA ASP A 62 7.52 -15.13 10.93
C ASP A 62 6.10 -15.65 10.68
N GLY A 63 5.28 -14.89 9.95
CA GLY A 63 3.89 -15.26 9.64
C GLY A 63 2.90 -15.14 10.81
N ALA A 64 3.26 -14.38 11.85
CA ALA A 64 2.36 -14.15 12.97
C ALA A 64 1.07 -13.43 12.55
N ALA A 65 -0.05 -13.75 13.19
CA ALA A 65 -1.35 -13.18 12.88
C ALA A 65 -1.48 -11.68 13.24
N THR A 66 -0.66 -11.19 14.17
CA THR A 66 -0.65 -9.79 14.60
C THR A 66 0.73 -9.16 14.40
N GLY A 67 0.80 -7.84 14.21
CA GLY A 67 2.07 -7.11 14.08
C GLY A 67 2.87 -7.16 15.39
N GLN A 68 4.17 -7.49 15.29
CA GLN A 68 5.10 -7.53 16.42
C GLN A 68 6.10 -6.38 16.40
N LEU A 69 6.17 -5.63 15.30
CA LEU A 69 7.04 -4.48 15.16
C LEU A 69 6.30 -3.37 14.43
N THR A 70 6.41 -2.14 14.93
CA THR A 70 5.80 -0.97 14.30
C THR A 70 6.82 0.17 14.30
N PHE A 71 6.96 0.83 13.14
CA PHE A 71 7.63 2.12 13.03
C PHE A 71 6.56 3.19 12.83
N ARG A 72 6.46 4.10 13.79
CA ARG A 72 5.46 5.16 13.85
C ARG A 72 6.07 6.49 13.54
N PHE A 73 5.56 7.17 12.52
CA PHE A 73 5.93 8.53 12.13
C PHE A 73 4.88 9.51 12.60
N SER A 74 5.32 10.60 13.19
CA SER A 74 4.49 11.74 13.62
C SER A 74 5.10 13.03 13.11
N PHE A 75 4.26 13.99 12.76
CA PHE A 75 4.68 15.24 12.13
C PHE A 75 4.17 16.43 12.94
N ALA A 76 5.02 17.42 13.16
CA ALA A 76 4.60 18.70 13.72
C ALA A 76 3.81 19.51 12.66
N PRO A 77 3.11 20.59 13.07
CA PRO A 77 2.60 21.57 12.12
C PRO A 77 3.72 22.11 11.22
N ALA A 78 3.37 22.40 9.97
CA ALA A 78 4.33 22.96 9.02
C ALA A 78 4.78 24.36 9.47
N ASP A 79 6.08 24.64 9.30
CA ASP A 79 6.63 25.98 9.50
C ASP A 79 6.38 26.91 8.29
N ALA A 80 6.90 28.13 8.34
CA ALA A 80 6.69 29.15 7.31
C ALA A 80 7.14 28.74 5.89
N PRO A 81 8.25 27.95 5.69
CA PRO A 81 8.55 27.40 4.37
C PRO A 81 7.74 26.17 4.02
N GLY A 82 6.89 25.63 4.92
CA GLY A 82 6.06 24.46 4.68
C GLY A 82 6.70 23.13 5.08
N ALA A 83 7.88 23.12 5.70
CA ALA A 83 8.51 21.92 6.21
C ALA A 83 7.97 21.53 7.60
N GLN A 84 8.01 20.24 7.91
CA GLN A 84 7.52 19.70 9.18
C GLN A 84 8.65 18.97 9.91
N LEU A 85 8.70 19.11 11.25
CA LEU A 85 9.53 18.24 12.07
C LEU A 85 8.90 16.83 12.07
N VAL A 86 9.76 15.83 11.99
CA VAL A 86 9.38 14.40 11.92
C VAL A 86 9.97 13.69 13.14
N SER A 87 9.18 12.85 13.73
CA SER A 87 9.58 11.95 14.81
C SER A 87 9.29 10.51 14.43
N VAL A 88 10.24 9.60 14.67
CA VAL A 88 10.08 8.16 14.39
C VAL A 88 10.22 7.38 15.70
N ASP A 89 9.18 6.66 16.06
CA ASP A 89 9.16 5.79 17.24
C ASP A 89 9.08 4.31 16.79
N ARG A 90 9.87 3.45 17.45
CA ARG A 90 9.83 2.00 17.30
C ARG A 90 9.04 1.40 18.45
N LEU A 91 8.09 0.54 18.11
CA LEU A 91 7.28 -0.25 19.05
C LEU A 91 7.48 -1.72 18.74
N ALA A 92 7.80 -2.53 19.74
CA ALA A 92 8.07 -3.96 19.56
C ALA A 92 7.30 -4.81 20.57
N GLY A 93 7.10 -6.10 20.23
CA GLY A 93 6.38 -7.05 21.07
C GLY A 93 4.95 -6.60 21.38
N THR A 94 4.57 -6.61 22.64
CA THR A 94 3.21 -6.23 23.07
C THR A 94 2.86 -4.76 22.82
N GLN A 95 3.85 -3.89 22.65
CA GLN A 95 3.63 -2.48 22.32
C GLN A 95 3.30 -2.25 20.83
N ALA A 96 3.67 -3.16 19.95
CA ALA A 96 3.54 -2.95 18.50
C ALA A 96 2.11 -2.65 18.04
N GLY A 97 1.10 -3.22 18.71
CA GLY A 97 -0.33 -3.00 18.44
C GLY A 97 -0.99 -1.96 19.37
N ASP A 98 -0.27 -1.47 20.38
CA ASP A 98 -0.85 -0.57 21.39
C ASP A 98 -0.75 0.89 20.93
N ASP A 99 -1.90 1.50 20.65
CA ASP A 99 -1.97 2.91 20.28
C ASP A 99 -1.64 3.88 21.41
N ARG A 100 -1.67 3.41 22.67
CA ARG A 100 -1.32 4.19 23.86
C ARG A 100 0.17 4.13 24.15
N ALA A 101 0.88 3.13 23.66
CA ALA A 101 2.31 3.02 23.85
C ALA A 101 3.04 4.14 23.12
N ALA A 102 3.96 4.80 23.83
CA ALA A 102 4.80 5.83 23.25
C ALA A 102 5.83 5.25 22.28
N GLY A 103 6.30 4.03 22.54
CA GLY A 103 7.43 3.44 21.84
C GLY A 103 8.77 4.03 22.28
N THR A 104 9.82 3.67 21.55
CA THR A 104 11.17 4.21 21.74
C THR A 104 11.50 5.14 20.58
N ARG A 105 11.86 6.39 20.84
CA ARG A 105 12.33 7.33 19.83
C ARG A 105 13.60 6.79 19.19
N VAL A 106 13.59 6.59 17.86
CA VAL A 106 14.70 6.03 17.10
C VAL A 106 15.31 7.01 16.10
N ALA A 107 14.57 8.01 15.66
CA ALA A 107 15.08 9.08 14.81
C ALA A 107 14.20 10.32 14.91
N ASP A 108 14.81 11.49 14.66
CA ASP A 108 14.13 12.77 14.46
C ASP A 108 14.71 13.45 13.22
N GLY A 109 13.88 14.21 12.51
CA GLY A 109 14.30 14.88 11.29
C GLY A 109 13.33 15.96 10.83
N ARG A 110 13.47 16.30 9.55
CA ARG A 110 12.68 17.33 8.89
C ARG A 110 12.25 16.84 7.50
N THR A 111 11.05 17.16 7.09
CA THR A 111 10.58 16.82 5.74
C THR A 111 11.41 17.50 4.66
N GLY A 112 11.63 16.79 3.54
CA GLY A 112 12.50 17.24 2.45
C GLY A 112 13.96 16.86 2.61
N GLU A 113 14.37 16.42 3.80
CA GLU A 113 15.75 16.07 4.13
C GLU A 113 15.87 14.59 4.53
N GLY A 114 17.02 13.96 4.22
CA GLY A 114 17.36 12.65 4.76
C GLY A 114 17.86 12.79 6.20
N PHE A 115 17.38 11.93 7.09
CA PHE A 115 17.79 11.91 8.49
C PHE A 115 18.04 10.49 8.98
N SER A 116 18.76 10.35 10.09
CA SER A 116 19.16 9.05 10.63
C SER A 116 19.11 9.04 12.15
N GLY A 117 18.92 7.85 12.72
CA GLY A 117 18.98 7.62 14.16
C GLY A 117 18.87 6.13 14.47
N SER A 118 19.50 5.68 15.54
CA SER A 118 19.52 4.28 16.00
C SER A 118 19.82 3.26 14.88
N GLY A 119 20.71 3.62 13.93
CA GLY A 119 21.08 2.80 12.79
C GLY A 119 20.09 2.85 11.59
N LEU A 120 18.95 3.48 11.75
CA LEU A 120 17.97 3.67 10.69
C LEU A 120 18.30 4.90 9.84
N ARG A 121 17.83 4.93 8.60
CA ARG A 121 17.82 6.12 7.74
C ARG A 121 16.40 6.35 7.22
N ALA A 122 15.92 7.59 7.27
CA ALA A 122 14.57 7.92 6.83
C ALA A 122 14.55 9.20 5.98
N TRP A 123 13.54 9.31 5.14
CA TRP A 123 13.20 10.50 4.38
C TRP A 123 11.68 10.63 4.32
N CYS A 124 11.18 11.85 4.51
CA CYS A 124 9.76 12.16 4.38
C CYS A 124 9.61 13.45 3.59
N GLY A 125 8.70 13.49 2.61
CA GLY A 125 8.52 14.72 1.84
C GLY A 125 7.65 14.55 0.60
N ALA A 126 7.52 15.65 -0.15
CA ALA A 126 6.87 15.64 -1.44
C ALA A 126 7.74 14.93 -2.47
N ALA A 127 7.15 14.06 -3.28
CA ALA A 127 7.82 13.31 -4.33
C ALA A 127 6.89 13.13 -5.54
N ILE A 128 7.46 12.69 -6.66
CA ILE A 128 6.69 12.27 -7.83
C ILE A 128 6.15 10.86 -7.56
N ASP A 129 4.90 10.60 -7.94
CA ASP A 129 4.24 9.30 -7.71
C ASP A 129 4.93 8.19 -8.54
N PRO A 130 5.51 7.17 -7.91
CA PRO A 130 6.15 6.07 -8.65
C PRO A 130 5.14 5.07 -9.24
N PHE A 131 3.87 5.17 -8.86
CA PHE A 131 2.83 4.28 -9.35
C PHE A 131 2.41 4.66 -10.78
N TYR A 132 2.13 3.67 -11.60
CA TYR A 132 1.66 3.88 -12.97
C TYR A 132 0.46 2.96 -13.28
N LEU A 133 -0.58 3.56 -13.82
CA LEU A 133 -1.82 2.88 -14.19
C LEU A 133 -2.64 3.81 -15.11
N ASP A 134 -3.32 3.24 -16.08
CA ASP A 134 -4.37 3.89 -16.85
C ASP A 134 -5.71 3.64 -16.15
N LEU A 135 -6.34 4.70 -15.62
CA LEU A 135 -7.64 4.59 -14.94
C LEU A 135 -8.80 4.28 -15.90
N HIS A 136 -8.68 4.59 -17.19
CA HIS A 136 -9.66 4.15 -18.19
C HIS A 136 -9.60 2.64 -18.35
N HIS A 137 -8.40 2.07 -18.40
CA HIS A 137 -8.23 0.62 -18.41
C HIS A 137 -8.76 -0.03 -17.13
N LEU A 138 -8.46 0.54 -15.96
CA LEU A 138 -9.03 0.05 -14.70
C LEU A 138 -10.57 0.04 -14.73
N ALA A 139 -11.19 1.11 -15.18
CA ALA A 139 -12.66 1.20 -15.29
C ALA A 139 -13.22 0.10 -16.19
N HIS A 140 -12.57 -0.13 -17.33
CA HIS A 140 -12.91 -1.19 -18.28
C HIS A 140 -12.78 -2.60 -17.68
N VAL A 141 -11.68 -2.87 -16.96
CA VAL A 141 -11.49 -4.14 -16.22
C VAL A 141 -12.59 -4.33 -15.18
N LEU A 142 -12.91 -3.30 -14.40
CA LEU A 142 -13.96 -3.37 -13.38
C LEU A 142 -15.33 -3.60 -13.97
N GLU A 143 -15.66 -2.99 -15.10
CA GLU A 143 -16.91 -3.20 -15.81
C GLU A 143 -17.03 -4.66 -16.30
N GLY A 144 -15.96 -5.20 -16.89
CA GLY A 144 -15.90 -6.60 -17.30
C GLY A 144 -16.11 -7.56 -16.14
N LEU A 145 -15.45 -7.31 -15.01
CA LEU A 145 -15.58 -8.12 -13.79
C LEU A 145 -17.01 -8.08 -13.20
N GLN A 146 -17.61 -6.88 -13.11
CA GLN A 146 -18.95 -6.68 -12.53
C GLN A 146 -20.07 -7.25 -13.41
N ASN A 147 -19.95 -7.11 -14.73
CA ASN A 147 -20.95 -7.55 -15.68
C ASN A 147 -20.70 -8.98 -16.20
N GLU A 148 -19.70 -9.65 -15.67
CA GLU A 148 -19.24 -10.97 -16.14
C GLU A 148 -18.99 -11.00 -17.66
N GLN A 149 -18.48 -9.91 -18.24
CA GLN A 149 -18.15 -9.78 -19.65
C GLN A 149 -16.65 -10.04 -19.90
N PRO A 150 -16.26 -10.43 -21.12
CA PRO A 150 -14.85 -10.44 -21.49
C PRO A 150 -14.23 -9.04 -21.30
N ILE A 151 -13.04 -8.98 -20.72
CA ILE A 151 -12.33 -7.72 -20.51
C ILE A 151 -11.82 -7.13 -21.84
N ASP A 152 -11.49 -7.99 -22.79
CA ASP A 152 -11.13 -7.58 -24.16
C ASP A 152 -12.38 -7.52 -25.03
N ASN A 153 -13.04 -6.37 -25.07
CA ASN A 153 -14.16 -6.09 -25.94
C ASN A 153 -13.78 -5.22 -27.17
N GLY A 154 -12.49 -4.95 -27.38
CA GLY A 154 -11.98 -4.14 -28.47
C GLY A 154 -12.10 -2.63 -28.28
N GLU A 155 -12.58 -2.15 -27.14
CA GLU A 155 -12.70 -0.71 -26.85
C GLU A 155 -11.41 -0.11 -26.29
N TRP A 156 -10.52 -0.93 -25.74
CA TRP A 156 -9.23 -0.52 -25.21
C TRP A 156 -8.11 -1.37 -25.79
N ALA A 157 -6.98 -0.74 -26.10
CA ALA A 157 -5.78 -1.44 -26.57
C ALA A 157 -4.53 -1.02 -25.80
N PRO A 158 -3.62 -1.98 -25.46
CA PRO A 158 -2.40 -1.69 -24.70
C PRO A 158 -1.53 -0.57 -25.31
N ALA A 159 -1.53 -0.41 -26.62
CA ALA A 159 -0.79 0.64 -27.31
C ALA A 159 -1.33 2.06 -27.05
N GLN A 160 -2.53 2.19 -26.50
CA GLN A 160 -3.17 3.47 -26.17
C GLN A 160 -3.00 3.83 -24.69
N ALA A 161 -2.39 2.96 -23.89
CA ALA A 161 -2.25 3.16 -22.45
C ALA A 161 -1.46 4.44 -22.12
N ALA A 162 -2.02 5.25 -21.24
CA ALA A 162 -1.38 6.43 -20.69
C ALA A 162 -1.48 6.39 -19.16
N SER A 163 -0.35 6.57 -18.48
CA SER A 163 -0.39 6.61 -17.00
C SER A 163 -1.13 7.86 -16.53
N THR A 164 -2.25 7.67 -15.86
CA THR A 164 -3.01 8.77 -15.22
C THR A 164 -2.20 9.43 -14.10
N PHE A 165 -1.22 8.72 -13.55
CA PHE A 165 -0.38 9.19 -12.44
C PHE A 165 0.89 9.91 -12.89
N ALA A 166 1.15 9.97 -14.20
CA ALA A 166 2.32 10.65 -14.74
C ALA A 166 2.39 12.11 -14.27
N GLY A 167 3.49 12.48 -13.63
CA GLY A 167 3.72 13.82 -13.09
C GLY A 167 2.90 14.19 -11.84
N SER A 168 2.08 13.28 -11.32
CA SER A 168 1.37 13.55 -10.06
C SER A 168 2.35 13.59 -8.88
N GLN A 169 2.04 14.46 -7.91
CA GLN A 169 2.81 14.60 -6.69
C GLN A 169 2.12 13.88 -5.53
N ILE A 170 2.95 13.31 -4.66
CA ILE A 170 2.53 12.62 -3.44
C ILE A 170 3.38 13.11 -2.25
N CYS A 171 3.06 12.66 -1.05
CA CYS A 171 3.99 12.63 0.05
C CYS A 171 4.45 11.19 0.28
N ALA A 172 5.76 10.99 0.39
CA ALA A 172 6.34 9.69 0.69
C ALA A 172 7.01 9.67 2.08
N ILE A 173 6.91 8.54 2.74
CA ILE A 173 7.68 8.16 3.93
C ILE A 173 8.54 6.98 3.51
N VAL A 174 9.85 7.14 3.54
CA VAL A 174 10.82 6.10 3.19
C VAL A 174 11.68 5.80 4.41
N LEU A 175 11.77 4.52 4.76
CA LEU A 175 12.55 4.02 5.89
C LEU A 175 13.49 2.91 5.43
N GLU A 176 14.79 3.10 5.65
CA GLU A 176 15.79 2.04 5.53
C GLU A 176 16.14 1.46 6.89
N ILE A 177 16.06 0.15 7.00
CA ILE A 177 16.37 -0.62 8.20
C ILE A 177 17.56 -1.52 7.85
N PRO A 178 18.72 -1.35 8.47
CA PRO A 178 19.93 -2.09 8.11
C PRO A 178 19.73 -3.59 8.32
N HIS A 179 20.38 -4.43 7.53
CA HIS A 179 20.34 -5.88 7.66
C HIS A 179 20.90 -6.41 8.98
N GLY A 180 21.59 -5.55 9.74
CA GLY A 180 22.03 -5.83 11.12
C GLY A 180 20.95 -5.64 12.19
N ASP A 181 19.72 -5.23 11.82
CA ASP A 181 18.61 -5.10 12.78
C ASP A 181 18.24 -6.45 13.39
N ALA A 182 17.93 -6.46 14.68
CA ALA A 182 17.69 -7.68 15.43
C ALA A 182 16.42 -8.43 14.98
N GLU A 183 15.37 -7.70 14.62
CA GLU A 183 14.11 -8.27 14.16
C GLU A 183 14.05 -8.47 12.65
N LEU A 184 14.69 -7.60 11.84
CA LEU A 184 14.62 -7.63 10.38
C LEU A 184 15.90 -8.17 9.74
N ARG A 185 16.31 -9.37 10.13
CA ARG A 185 17.50 -10.04 9.61
C ARG A 185 17.27 -10.68 8.25
N PRO A 186 18.27 -10.70 7.36
CA PRO A 186 18.20 -11.40 6.07
C PRO A 186 17.68 -12.82 6.18
N GLY A 187 16.80 -13.19 5.26
CA GLY A 187 16.14 -14.49 5.22
C GLY A 187 14.85 -14.58 6.05
N ARG A 188 14.58 -13.64 6.96
CA ARG A 188 13.36 -13.67 7.77
C ARG A 188 12.12 -13.35 6.94
N PRO A 189 11.07 -14.19 6.98
CA PRO A 189 9.80 -13.84 6.38
C PRO A 189 9.07 -12.80 7.23
N ILE A 190 8.58 -11.74 6.60
CA ILE A 190 7.77 -10.71 7.22
C ILE A 190 6.53 -10.43 6.40
N GLY A 191 5.51 -9.86 7.05
CA GLY A 191 4.37 -9.25 6.39
C GLY A 191 4.34 -7.76 6.72
N VAL A 192 4.14 -6.91 5.72
CA VAL A 192 4.17 -5.45 5.89
C VAL A 192 2.86 -4.84 5.43
N TRP A 193 2.33 -3.93 6.23
CA TRP A 193 1.24 -3.06 5.83
C TRP A 193 1.41 -1.68 6.46
N ALA A 194 0.74 -0.70 5.90
CA ALA A 194 0.79 0.68 6.33
C ALA A 194 -0.56 1.15 6.85
N ALA A 195 -0.57 2.03 7.83
CA ALA A 195 -1.77 2.66 8.37
C ALA A 195 -1.58 4.16 8.61
N ALA A 196 -2.63 4.91 8.36
CA ALA A 196 -2.80 6.28 8.84
C ALA A 196 -3.85 6.31 9.95
N LYS A 197 -3.53 6.97 11.06
CA LYS A 197 -4.40 7.14 12.22
C LYS A 197 -4.56 8.61 12.54
N LEU A 198 -5.69 8.98 13.12
CA LEU A 198 -5.99 10.33 13.58
C LEU A 198 -6.30 10.31 15.06
N ALA A 199 -5.84 11.33 15.77
CA ALA A 199 -6.24 11.59 17.15
C ALA A 199 -7.76 11.86 17.22
N THR A 200 -8.38 11.45 18.31
CA THR A 200 -9.81 11.68 18.55
C THR A 200 -10.04 12.66 19.69
N ASP A 201 -11.10 13.48 19.61
CA ASP A 201 -11.45 14.46 20.65
C ASP A 201 -11.69 13.81 22.03
N ALA A 202 -12.11 12.55 22.04
CA ALA A 202 -12.30 11.79 23.28
C ALA A 202 -10.99 11.22 23.85
N GLY A 203 -9.87 11.51 23.21
CA GLY A 203 -8.57 10.88 23.47
C GLY A 203 -8.42 9.53 22.78
N GLY A 204 -7.18 9.17 22.46
CA GLY A 204 -6.85 7.95 21.73
C GLY A 204 -6.73 8.16 20.22
N TRP A 205 -6.68 7.05 19.49
CA TRP A 205 -6.37 7.02 18.05
C TRP A 205 -7.38 6.17 17.30
N ARG A 206 -7.77 6.64 16.14
CA ARG A 206 -8.62 5.89 15.22
C ARG A 206 -7.87 5.65 13.93
N GLN A 207 -7.83 4.40 13.46
CA GLN A 207 -7.34 4.09 12.12
C GLN A 207 -8.30 4.69 11.09
N ILE A 208 -7.75 5.45 10.15
CA ILE A 208 -8.50 6.14 9.10
C ILE A 208 -8.34 5.44 7.77
N ASN A 209 -7.13 4.93 7.52
CA ASN A 209 -6.79 4.34 6.25
C ASN A 209 -5.69 3.29 6.41
N ARG A 210 -5.60 2.37 5.45
CA ARG A 210 -4.56 1.34 5.40
C ARG A 210 -4.22 0.95 3.96
N ALA A 211 -3.05 0.33 3.77
CA ALA A 211 -2.67 -0.35 2.54
C ALA A 211 -1.75 -1.54 2.88
N GLY A 212 -1.95 -2.66 2.19
CA GLY A 212 -1.12 -3.86 2.24
C GLY A 212 -0.78 -4.33 0.84
N ILE A 213 -1.49 -5.35 0.35
CA ILE A 213 -1.37 -5.82 -1.02
C ILE A 213 -1.93 -4.77 -1.98
N PRO A 214 -1.20 -4.41 -3.06
CA PRO A 214 -1.68 -3.40 -4.01
C PRO A 214 -2.96 -3.85 -4.72
N MET A 215 -3.78 -2.88 -5.11
CA MET A 215 -5.02 -3.07 -5.89
C MET A 215 -6.16 -3.81 -5.17
N MET A 216 -6.03 -4.15 -3.89
CA MET A 216 -7.12 -4.80 -3.14
C MET A 216 -8.41 -3.96 -3.18
N TRP A 217 -8.32 -2.70 -2.75
CA TRP A 217 -9.49 -1.83 -2.74
C TRP A 217 -10.11 -1.63 -4.14
N PRO A 218 -9.38 -1.23 -5.18
CA PRO A 218 -9.98 -0.99 -6.49
C PRO A 218 -10.72 -2.19 -7.06
N LEU A 219 -10.18 -3.40 -6.87
CA LEU A 219 -10.75 -4.61 -7.46
C LEU A 219 -11.93 -5.18 -6.66
N PHE A 220 -11.88 -5.08 -5.33
CA PHE A 220 -12.86 -5.75 -4.48
C PHE A 220 -13.85 -4.80 -3.78
N ARG A 221 -13.78 -3.47 -4.03
CA ARG A 221 -14.71 -2.50 -3.43
C ARG A 221 -16.18 -2.76 -3.71
N ALA A 222 -16.50 -3.39 -4.83
CA ALA A 222 -17.88 -3.73 -5.19
C ALA A 222 -18.47 -4.86 -4.33
N LEU A 223 -17.63 -5.59 -3.57
CA LEU A 223 -18.09 -6.59 -2.60
C LEU A 223 -18.65 -5.95 -1.33
N GLY A 224 -18.31 -4.70 -1.07
CA GLY A 224 -18.83 -3.91 0.03
C GLY A 224 -19.89 -2.92 -0.42
N GLY A 225 -20.84 -2.58 0.45
CA GLY A 225 -21.75 -1.45 0.25
C GLY A 225 -21.03 -0.10 0.40
N ASP A 226 -21.75 1.01 0.25
CA ASP A 226 -21.18 2.37 0.36
C ASP A 226 -20.52 2.67 1.72
N ASP A 227 -20.89 1.95 2.78
CA ASP A 227 -20.31 2.08 4.14
C ASP A 227 -19.12 1.16 4.41
N ASP A 228 -18.88 0.12 3.62
CA ASP A 228 -17.87 -0.91 3.88
C ASP A 228 -16.43 -0.39 3.77
N SER A 229 -16.22 0.70 3.01
CA SER A 229 -14.92 1.35 2.96
C SER A 229 -14.42 1.80 4.33
N ALA A 230 -15.34 2.20 5.22
CA ALA A 230 -14.99 2.61 6.58
C ALA A 230 -14.64 1.41 7.48
N GLU A 231 -15.23 0.26 7.26
CA GLU A 231 -14.95 -0.98 8.01
C GLU A 231 -13.66 -1.63 7.58
N TYR A 232 -13.42 -1.77 6.28
CA TYR A 232 -12.14 -2.21 5.72
C TYR A 232 -10.97 -1.39 6.27
N GLN A 233 -11.13 -0.09 6.42
CA GLN A 233 -10.10 0.80 6.95
C GLN A 233 -9.90 0.71 8.47
N ARG A 234 -10.82 0.12 9.20
CA ARG A 234 -10.73 -0.02 10.66
C ARG A 234 -10.02 -1.28 11.11
N ASP A 235 -10.14 -2.35 10.35
CA ASP A 235 -9.53 -3.62 10.75
C ASP A 235 -8.11 -3.79 10.22
N THR A 236 -7.30 -4.46 10.99
CA THR A 236 -5.86 -4.56 10.77
C THR A 236 -5.45 -5.78 9.96
N THR A 237 -6.27 -6.80 9.90
CA THR A 237 -5.89 -8.09 9.28
C THR A 237 -7.05 -8.80 8.60
N ALA A 238 -8.26 -8.44 8.98
CA ALA A 238 -9.47 -8.89 8.32
C ALA A 238 -9.79 -7.92 7.18
N GLY A 239 -10.59 -8.33 6.28
CA GLY A 239 -11.12 -7.48 5.24
C GLY A 239 -12.23 -6.52 5.75
N PRO A 240 -13.14 -6.09 4.84
CA PRO A 240 -14.12 -5.04 5.11
C PRO A 240 -15.00 -5.26 6.35
N ASP A 241 -15.37 -6.48 6.64
CA ASP A 241 -16.34 -6.81 7.70
C ASP A 241 -15.70 -7.15 9.05
N GLY A 242 -14.37 -7.05 9.16
CA GLY A 242 -13.67 -7.48 10.38
C GLY A 242 -13.75 -8.98 10.65
N ASP A 243 -14.33 -9.77 9.74
CA ASP A 243 -14.40 -11.23 9.78
C ASP A 243 -13.55 -11.83 8.65
N PRO A 244 -12.32 -12.29 8.93
CA PRO A 244 -11.43 -12.85 7.91
C PRO A 244 -12.03 -14.02 7.13
N ALA A 245 -12.90 -14.81 7.75
CA ALA A 245 -13.54 -15.95 7.09
C ALA A 245 -14.56 -15.46 6.04
N ASN A 246 -15.39 -14.48 6.40
CA ASN A 246 -16.37 -13.91 5.50
C ASN A 246 -15.70 -13.22 4.29
N ASP A 247 -14.65 -12.44 4.52
CA ASP A 247 -13.92 -11.80 3.44
C ASP A 247 -13.26 -12.80 2.50
N THR A 248 -12.68 -13.85 3.05
CA THR A 248 -12.08 -14.91 2.25
C THR A 248 -13.13 -15.57 1.35
N GLU A 249 -14.31 -15.85 1.87
CA GLU A 249 -15.41 -16.41 1.09
C GLU A 249 -15.92 -15.44 0.00
N ARG A 250 -16.06 -14.16 0.32
CA ARG A 250 -16.50 -13.12 -0.62
C ARG A 250 -15.52 -12.93 -1.77
N VAL A 251 -14.23 -12.78 -1.46
CA VAL A 251 -13.18 -12.67 -2.47
C VAL A 251 -13.10 -13.94 -3.31
N ALA A 252 -13.17 -15.12 -2.68
CA ALA A 252 -13.17 -16.39 -3.41
C ALA A 252 -14.34 -16.51 -4.38
N ALA A 253 -15.56 -16.17 -3.96
CA ALA A 253 -16.75 -16.21 -4.78
C ALA A 253 -16.67 -15.21 -5.95
N PHE A 254 -16.17 -14.00 -5.72
CA PHE A 254 -15.96 -12.98 -6.74
C PHE A 254 -14.99 -13.46 -7.83
N VAL A 255 -13.83 -13.96 -7.42
CA VAL A 255 -12.83 -14.48 -8.36
C VAL A 255 -13.37 -15.72 -9.10
N ALA A 256 -14.06 -16.63 -8.40
CA ALA A 256 -14.69 -17.79 -9.04
C ALA A 256 -15.67 -17.36 -10.14
N ALA A 257 -16.50 -16.35 -9.88
CA ALA A 257 -17.43 -15.82 -10.88
C ALA A 257 -16.69 -15.22 -12.09
N ALA A 258 -15.65 -14.44 -11.86
CA ALA A 258 -14.84 -13.82 -12.91
C ALA A 258 -14.17 -14.85 -13.83
N VAL A 259 -13.71 -15.99 -13.28
CA VAL A 259 -12.95 -16.98 -14.07
C VAL A 259 -13.82 -18.09 -14.70
N ARG A 260 -15.12 -18.15 -14.44
CA ARG A 260 -16.01 -19.18 -15.04
C ARG A 260 -15.99 -19.19 -16.56
N ARG A 261 -15.70 -18.07 -17.18
CA ARG A 261 -15.67 -17.92 -18.65
C ARG A 261 -14.26 -18.03 -19.25
N THR A 262 -13.22 -18.17 -18.42
CA THR A 262 -11.84 -18.28 -18.90
C THR A 262 -11.34 -19.72 -19.06
N GLY A 263 -12.25 -20.69 -19.00
CA GLY A 263 -11.92 -22.11 -19.20
C GLY A 263 -11.23 -22.78 -18.01
N VAL A 264 -11.30 -22.17 -16.81
CA VAL A 264 -10.82 -22.78 -15.57
C VAL A 264 -11.68 -23.99 -15.23
N SER A 265 -11.07 -25.15 -15.01
CA SER A 265 -11.78 -26.41 -14.74
C SER A 265 -12.45 -26.45 -13.35
N ASP A 266 -11.88 -25.76 -12.36
CA ASP A 266 -12.41 -25.61 -11.00
C ASP A 266 -12.39 -24.12 -10.59
N PRO A 267 -13.39 -23.32 -11.01
CA PRO A 267 -13.45 -21.91 -10.67
C PRO A 267 -13.51 -21.65 -9.16
N ASP A 268 -14.23 -22.47 -8.40
CA ASP A 268 -14.36 -22.29 -6.96
C ASP A 268 -13.06 -22.63 -6.22
N GLY A 269 -12.34 -23.66 -6.64
CA GLY A 269 -10.99 -23.96 -6.14
C GLY A 269 -9.99 -22.86 -6.47
N TYR A 270 -10.05 -22.34 -7.69
CA TYR A 270 -9.22 -21.21 -8.10
C TYR A 270 -9.52 -19.96 -7.27
N GLY A 271 -10.78 -19.61 -7.09
CA GLY A 271 -11.21 -18.46 -6.26
C GLY A 271 -10.69 -18.57 -4.82
N ARG A 272 -10.83 -19.75 -4.20
CA ARG A 272 -10.27 -20.00 -2.87
C ARG A 272 -8.73 -19.84 -2.83
N ALA A 273 -8.03 -20.32 -3.82
CA ALA A 273 -6.57 -20.20 -3.89
C ALA A 273 -6.12 -18.74 -4.03
N VAL A 274 -6.82 -17.95 -4.84
CA VAL A 274 -6.55 -16.50 -4.97
C VAL A 274 -6.88 -15.76 -3.67
N ALA A 275 -8.03 -16.02 -3.06
CA ALA A 275 -8.39 -15.39 -1.78
C ALA A 275 -7.37 -15.69 -0.67
N ALA A 276 -6.93 -16.94 -0.55
CA ALA A 276 -5.90 -17.33 0.41
C ALA A 276 -4.52 -16.68 0.15
N ARG A 277 -4.26 -16.25 -1.08
CA ARG A 277 -3.05 -15.52 -1.45
C ARG A 277 -3.14 -14.02 -1.17
N LEU A 278 -4.34 -13.45 -1.23
CA LEU A 278 -4.59 -12.03 -1.06
C LEU A 278 -4.92 -11.64 0.39
N LEU A 279 -5.36 -12.59 1.19
CA LEU A 279 -5.81 -12.35 2.56
C LEU A 279 -4.99 -13.18 3.58
N PRO A 280 -4.64 -12.60 4.74
CA PRO A 280 -4.91 -11.21 5.13
C PRO A 280 -4.18 -10.20 4.21
N ASP A 281 -4.75 -9.02 4.05
CA ASP A 281 -4.18 -7.93 3.21
C ASP A 281 -2.91 -7.35 3.86
N VAL A 282 -1.84 -8.11 3.73
CA VAL A 282 -0.51 -7.84 4.27
C VAL A 282 0.52 -8.26 3.23
N LEU A 283 1.38 -7.35 2.79
CA LEU A 283 2.39 -7.60 1.77
C LEU A 283 3.49 -8.53 2.31
N PRO A 284 3.61 -9.77 1.84
CA PRO A 284 4.65 -10.68 2.31
C PRO A 284 6.01 -10.30 1.71
N TYR A 285 7.06 -10.35 2.51
CA TYR A 285 8.43 -10.10 2.06
C TYR A 285 9.43 -10.95 2.83
N ARG A 286 10.47 -11.41 2.14
CA ARG A 286 11.63 -12.07 2.76
C ARG A 286 12.80 -11.08 2.80
N VAL A 287 13.15 -10.65 3.99
CA VAL A 287 14.21 -9.65 4.25
C VAL A 287 15.51 -10.01 3.53
N GLY A 288 16.15 -9.03 2.90
CA GLY A 288 17.43 -9.17 2.19
C GLY A 288 17.34 -9.99 0.90
N THR A 289 16.17 -10.07 0.29
CA THR A 289 15.99 -10.69 -1.02
C THR A 289 15.41 -9.70 -2.03
N THR A 290 15.68 -9.91 -3.30
CA THR A 290 15.08 -9.10 -4.37
C THR A 290 13.57 -9.16 -4.28
N ALA A 291 12.93 -7.99 -4.21
CA ALA A 291 11.48 -7.91 -4.24
C ALA A 291 10.94 -8.30 -5.61
N ALA A 292 9.80 -8.97 -5.61
CA ALA A 292 9.07 -9.35 -6.81
C ALA A 292 7.57 -9.47 -6.49
N PHE A 293 6.77 -8.63 -7.09
CA PHE A 293 5.32 -8.77 -7.10
C PHE A 293 4.90 -9.36 -8.44
N SER A 294 4.62 -10.67 -8.48
CA SER A 294 4.44 -11.41 -9.72
C SER A 294 3.34 -12.47 -9.63
N PHE A 295 2.92 -13.02 -10.79
CA PHE A 295 1.98 -14.14 -10.85
C PHE A 295 2.46 -15.38 -10.09
N ALA A 296 3.76 -15.64 -10.11
CA ALA A 296 4.34 -16.80 -9.44
C ALA A 296 4.27 -16.69 -7.91
N GLY A 297 4.34 -15.48 -7.37
CA GLY A 297 4.31 -15.24 -5.94
C GLY A 297 4.52 -13.77 -5.60
N PHE A 298 4.23 -13.44 -4.35
CA PHE A 298 4.54 -12.13 -3.77
C PHE A 298 5.73 -12.27 -2.85
N ASN A 299 6.74 -11.46 -3.07
CA ASN A 299 7.91 -11.31 -2.23
C ASN A 299 8.29 -9.83 -2.16
N GLY A 300 7.55 -9.06 -1.42
CA GLY A 300 7.65 -7.62 -1.43
C GLY A 300 7.07 -6.97 -2.68
N ARG A 301 7.36 -5.70 -2.82
CA ARG A 301 6.99 -4.87 -3.97
C ARG A 301 8.02 -3.78 -4.13
N ALA A 302 8.68 -3.75 -5.28
CA ALA A 302 9.56 -2.66 -5.69
C ALA A 302 8.75 -1.54 -6.36
N LEU A 303 9.32 -0.32 -6.43
CA LEU A 303 8.68 0.83 -7.08
C LEU A 303 8.43 0.61 -8.59
N ALA A 304 9.15 -0.34 -9.18
CA ALA A 304 9.06 -0.68 -10.60
C ALA A 304 8.02 -1.77 -10.93
N ASP A 305 7.46 -2.46 -9.92
CA ASP A 305 6.56 -3.59 -10.15
C ASP A 305 5.22 -3.16 -10.76
N ASN A 306 4.80 -3.84 -11.83
CA ASN A 306 3.49 -3.65 -12.46
C ASN A 306 2.41 -4.43 -11.68
N ALA A 307 2.11 -3.94 -10.49
CA ALA A 307 1.12 -4.57 -9.62
C ALA A 307 -0.29 -4.66 -10.24
N PRO A 308 -0.80 -3.66 -10.99
CA PRO A 308 -2.08 -3.77 -11.66
C PRO A 308 -2.18 -4.98 -12.60
N GLU A 309 -1.19 -5.20 -13.46
CA GLU A 309 -1.20 -6.31 -14.41
C GLU A 309 -1.22 -7.67 -13.72
N VAL A 310 -0.43 -7.81 -12.65
CA VAL A 310 -0.42 -9.02 -11.82
C VAL A 310 -1.77 -9.27 -11.19
N MET A 311 -2.40 -8.26 -10.62
CA MET A 311 -3.68 -8.39 -9.93
C MET A 311 -4.82 -8.66 -10.92
N TYR A 312 -4.84 -8.00 -12.07
CA TYR A 312 -5.81 -8.30 -13.13
C TYR A 312 -5.72 -9.76 -13.58
N GLY A 313 -4.51 -10.22 -13.87
CA GLY A 313 -4.31 -11.61 -14.26
C GLY A 313 -4.71 -12.62 -13.20
N LEU A 314 -4.49 -12.31 -11.92
CA LEU A 314 -4.91 -13.18 -10.82
C LEU A 314 -6.45 -13.27 -10.71
N VAL A 315 -7.15 -12.15 -10.79
CA VAL A 315 -8.62 -12.16 -10.64
C VAL A 315 -9.35 -12.69 -11.85
N THR A 316 -8.70 -12.71 -13.03
CA THR A 316 -9.32 -13.17 -14.28
C THR A 316 -8.79 -14.51 -14.78
N ASN A 317 -7.66 -14.99 -14.22
CA ASN A 317 -6.89 -16.11 -14.75
C ASN A 317 -6.60 -15.97 -16.25
N SER A 318 -6.34 -14.76 -16.71
CA SER A 318 -6.03 -14.47 -18.11
C SER A 318 -5.01 -13.34 -18.20
N ALA A 319 -4.33 -13.24 -19.33
CA ALA A 319 -3.45 -12.10 -19.60
C ALA A 319 -4.32 -10.84 -19.84
N VAL A 320 -4.15 -9.85 -18.96
CA VAL A 320 -4.80 -8.53 -19.08
C VAL A 320 -3.69 -7.49 -19.05
N PRO A 321 -3.02 -7.25 -20.21
CA PRO A 321 -1.89 -6.35 -20.26
C PRO A 321 -2.33 -4.92 -20.01
N THR A 322 -1.60 -4.21 -19.14
CA THR A 322 -1.88 -2.80 -18.82
C THR A 322 -1.37 -1.83 -19.89
N GLY A 323 -0.54 -2.31 -20.84
CA GLY A 323 0.13 -1.46 -21.82
C GLY A 323 1.23 -0.57 -21.24
N LEU A 324 1.38 -0.54 -19.93
CA LEU A 324 2.41 0.21 -19.21
C LEU A 324 3.47 -0.75 -18.66
N VAL A 325 4.70 -0.31 -18.65
CA VAL A 325 5.85 -1.08 -18.16
C VAL A 325 6.67 -0.26 -17.18
N ALA A 326 7.59 -0.88 -16.48
CA ALA A 326 8.48 -0.19 -15.54
C ALA A 326 9.17 1.06 -16.16
N ALA A 327 9.52 1.01 -17.42
CA ALA A 327 10.10 2.16 -18.15
C ALA A 327 9.12 3.33 -18.32
N SER A 328 7.81 3.09 -18.29
CA SER A 328 6.78 4.14 -18.41
C SER A 328 6.77 5.14 -17.24
N ALA A 329 7.43 4.80 -16.14
CA ALA A 329 7.56 5.66 -14.96
C ALA A 329 9.02 5.67 -14.44
N ALA A 330 10.01 5.55 -15.31
CA ALA A 330 11.43 5.49 -14.91
C ALA A 330 11.89 6.78 -14.21
N GLU A 331 11.38 7.94 -14.63
CA GLU A 331 11.71 9.26 -14.08
C GLU A 331 11.11 9.52 -12.68
N THR A 332 10.23 8.67 -12.18
CA THR A 332 9.57 8.86 -10.89
C THR A 332 10.31 8.16 -9.73
N ARG A 333 11.37 7.41 -10.04
CA ARG A 333 12.15 6.65 -9.07
C ARG A 333 13.64 6.71 -9.37
N GLN A 334 14.44 6.37 -8.38
CA GLN A 334 15.90 6.33 -8.47
C GLN A 334 16.46 5.11 -7.73
N ASP A 335 17.69 4.70 -8.08
CA ASP A 335 18.31 3.49 -7.51
C ASP A 335 18.93 3.72 -6.12
N LYS A 336 18.97 4.96 -5.68
CA LYS A 336 19.55 5.34 -4.39
C LYS A 336 18.51 6.00 -3.50
N PHE A 337 18.76 5.92 -2.19
CA PHE A 337 17.95 6.61 -1.20
C PHE A 337 17.72 8.08 -1.58
N PRO A 338 16.48 8.59 -1.51
CA PRO A 338 15.30 7.96 -0.92
C PRO A 338 14.49 7.09 -1.91
N TYR A 339 15.01 6.65 -3.00
CA TYR A 339 14.42 5.80 -4.06
C TYR A 339 13.27 6.45 -4.83
N VAL A 340 12.48 7.30 -4.21
CA VAL A 340 11.51 8.18 -4.87
C VAL A 340 12.21 9.45 -5.35
N VAL A 341 11.66 10.11 -6.38
CA VAL A 341 12.19 11.40 -6.86
C VAL A 341 11.51 12.52 -6.08
N PRO A 342 12.23 13.30 -5.26
CA PRO A 342 11.67 14.47 -4.58
C PRO A 342 11.08 15.48 -5.57
N ALA A 343 9.91 16.08 -5.22
CA ALA A 343 9.19 17.05 -6.05
C ALA A 343 9.53 18.50 -5.68
#